data_4ba0f01283d9feaf63ffde5ee07eb7f6
#
_entry.id   4ba0f01283d9feaf63ffde5ee07eb7f6
#
_cell.length_a   1.000
_cell.length_b   1.000
_cell.length_c   1.000
_cell.angle_alpha   90.00
_cell.angle_beta   90.00
_cell.angle_gamma   90.00
#
_symmetry.space_group_name_H-M   'P 1'
#
loop_
_entity.id
_entity.type
_entity.pdbx_description
1 polymer ?
#
loop_
_entity_poly.entity_id
_entity_poly.type
_entity_poly.pdbx_seq_one_letter_code
_entity_poly.pdbx_strand_id
1 'polypeptide(L)'
;TERDGRRRNETGELFKLDQYAALACGDVEIALAYGTPENFTGQPVYKNSHCFLHQAAAEKLERAAELAARHGFHFLIFDALRPSEAQWALWNHTPDPDFLADPRKGSPHSRGVAVDLTLLDKDGIALDMGTAFDAFTPRSFHGDGDISIAAQANRLLLLGIMSTAGWDFYSKEWWHYQLFDPRSYPLVSDQELAKPMMT
;
A
#
# COMPACT_ATOMS: atom_id res chain seq x y z
N THR A 1 0.54 -16.44 -32.28
CA THR A 1 -0.43 -16.74 -31.21
C THR A 1 -0.21 -15.70 -30.14
N GLU A 2 -1.00 -14.62 -30.20
CA GLU A 2 -1.09 -13.63 -29.15
C GLU A 2 -1.40 -14.36 -27.84
N ARG A 3 -0.50 -14.27 -26.88
CA ARG A 3 -0.80 -14.70 -25.52
C ARG A 3 -1.86 -13.73 -25.01
N ASP A 4 -3.09 -14.22 -24.89
CA ASP A 4 -4.20 -13.49 -24.31
C ASP A 4 -3.74 -12.98 -22.92
N GLY A 5 -3.55 -11.66 -22.79
CA GLY A 5 -3.11 -10.98 -21.56
C GLY A 5 -4.10 -11.07 -20.40
N ARG A 6 -5.01 -12.04 -20.45
CA ARG A 6 -5.98 -12.32 -19.40
C ARG A 6 -5.42 -13.36 -18.46
N ARG A 7 -5.42 -13.02 -17.17
CA ARG A 7 -5.15 -13.98 -16.10
C ARG A 7 -6.42 -14.27 -15.32
N ARG A 8 -6.47 -15.46 -14.76
CA ARG A 8 -7.50 -15.80 -13.78
C ARG A 8 -7.01 -15.42 -12.39
N ASN A 9 -7.87 -14.73 -11.63
CA ASN A 9 -7.66 -14.55 -10.20
C ASN A 9 -7.95 -15.86 -9.45
N GLU A 10 -7.76 -15.89 -8.14
CA GLU A 10 -7.97 -17.08 -7.33
C GLU A 10 -9.42 -17.56 -7.30
N THR A 11 -10.40 -16.69 -7.60
CA THR A 11 -11.83 -17.05 -7.75
C THR A 11 -12.19 -17.54 -9.14
N GLY A 12 -11.25 -17.53 -10.08
CA GLY A 12 -11.47 -17.96 -11.47
C GLY A 12 -11.97 -16.87 -12.41
N GLU A 13 -12.22 -15.65 -11.93
CA GLU A 13 -12.54 -14.51 -12.78
C GLU A 13 -11.35 -14.12 -13.65
N LEU A 14 -11.63 -13.58 -14.84
CA LEU A 14 -10.62 -13.07 -15.76
C LEU A 14 -10.52 -11.57 -15.64
N PHE A 15 -9.29 -11.06 -15.53
CA PHE A 15 -9.06 -9.64 -15.64
C PHE A 15 -7.77 -9.33 -16.42
N LYS A 16 -7.65 -8.10 -16.85
CA LYS A 16 -6.55 -7.65 -17.70
C LYS A 16 -5.47 -6.99 -16.88
N LEU A 17 -4.23 -7.15 -17.30
CA LEU A 17 -3.08 -6.47 -16.68
C LEU A 17 -3.10 -4.95 -16.92
N ASP A 18 -3.80 -4.47 -17.94
CA ASP A 18 -3.99 -3.03 -18.20
C ASP A 18 -4.85 -2.32 -17.15
N GLN A 19 -5.46 -3.05 -16.21
CA GLN A 19 -6.15 -2.49 -15.05
C GLN A 19 -5.19 -1.90 -13.99
N TYR A 20 -3.90 -2.19 -14.06
CA TYR A 20 -2.90 -1.57 -13.19
C TYR A 20 -2.54 -0.17 -13.71
N ALA A 21 -3.33 0.81 -13.31
CA ALA A 21 -3.09 2.20 -13.69
C ALA A 21 -2.00 2.85 -12.82
N ALA A 22 -1.21 3.74 -13.43
CA ALA A 22 -0.31 4.59 -12.66
C ALA A 22 -1.13 5.62 -11.86
N LEU A 23 -0.82 5.76 -10.58
CA LEU A 23 -1.43 6.80 -9.75
C LEU A 23 -0.90 8.17 -10.19
N ALA A 24 -1.80 9.01 -10.65
CA ALA A 24 -1.53 10.40 -11.04
C ALA A 24 -2.69 11.28 -10.60
N CYS A 25 -2.94 11.39 -9.30
CA CYS A 25 -3.97 12.30 -8.83
C CYS A 25 -3.35 13.45 -8.01
N GLY A 26 -3.85 14.68 -8.22
CA GLY A 26 -3.33 15.89 -7.61
C GLY A 26 -3.52 16.00 -6.09
N ASP A 27 -4.29 15.09 -5.49
CA ASP A 27 -4.59 15.06 -4.05
C ASP A 27 -3.80 13.98 -3.31
N VAL A 28 -2.79 13.37 -3.96
CA VAL A 28 -1.97 12.30 -3.40
C VAL A 28 -0.51 12.55 -3.73
N GLU A 29 0.33 12.66 -2.71
CA GLU A 29 1.78 12.67 -2.85
C GLU A 29 2.32 11.24 -2.83
N ILE A 30 3.39 10.98 -3.58
CA ILE A 30 3.99 9.65 -3.70
C ILE A 30 5.46 9.73 -3.26
N ALA A 31 5.80 8.97 -2.22
CA ALA A 31 7.16 8.84 -1.72
C ALA A 31 7.42 7.36 -1.39
N LEU A 32 7.58 6.53 -2.43
CA LEU A 32 7.76 5.09 -2.27
C LEU A 32 9.04 4.81 -1.46
N ALA A 33 8.86 4.34 -0.23
CA ALA A 33 9.94 4.09 0.71
C ALA A 33 10.96 3.08 0.17
N TYR A 34 10.48 2.04 -0.52
CA TYR A 34 11.36 1.01 -1.09
C TYR A 34 12.09 1.44 -2.36
N GLY A 35 11.85 2.65 -2.86
CA GLY A 35 12.62 3.29 -3.93
C GLY A 35 13.84 4.05 -3.42
N THR A 36 14.03 4.16 -2.11
CA THR A 36 15.11 4.90 -1.46
C THR A 36 15.82 4.04 -0.42
N PRO A 37 16.99 4.41 0.11
CA PRO A 37 17.63 3.69 1.21
C PRO A 37 16.94 3.91 2.57
N GLU A 38 16.01 4.88 2.68
CA GLU A 38 15.27 5.19 3.91
C GLU A 38 14.11 4.20 4.13
N ASN A 39 14.44 2.90 4.18
CA ASN A 39 13.54 1.81 4.52
C ASN A 39 14.27 0.79 5.41
N PHE A 40 13.57 -0.19 5.97
CA PHE A 40 14.15 -1.12 6.93
C PHE A 40 15.26 -2.03 6.35
N THR A 41 15.42 -2.12 5.03
CA THR A 41 16.53 -2.87 4.41
C THR A 41 17.81 -2.04 4.30
N GLY A 42 17.73 -0.71 4.45
CA GLY A 42 18.85 0.21 4.34
C GLY A 42 19.34 0.42 2.90
N GLN A 43 18.60 -0.05 1.89
CA GLN A 43 18.94 0.11 0.48
C GLN A 43 17.69 0.12 -0.40
N PRO A 44 17.73 0.74 -1.59
CA PRO A 44 16.61 0.69 -2.50
C PRO A 44 16.29 -0.74 -2.95
N VAL A 45 15.03 -1.13 -2.88
CA VAL A 45 14.49 -2.38 -3.42
C VAL A 45 13.99 -2.16 -4.85
N TYR A 46 13.30 -1.05 -5.10
CA TYR A 46 12.89 -0.63 -6.43
C TYR A 46 14.03 0.12 -7.13
N LYS A 47 14.33 -0.24 -8.39
CA LYS A 47 15.22 0.53 -9.26
C LYS A 47 14.49 1.69 -9.93
N ASN A 48 13.20 1.47 -10.23
CA ASN A 48 12.31 2.47 -10.81
C ASN A 48 11.08 2.63 -9.91
N SER A 49 10.93 3.80 -9.30
CA SER A 49 9.83 4.09 -8.38
C SER A 49 8.54 4.46 -9.12
N HIS A 50 7.90 3.47 -9.72
CA HIS A 50 6.57 3.59 -10.30
C HIS A 50 5.52 3.18 -9.27
N CYS A 51 4.47 4.00 -9.10
CA CYS A 51 3.37 3.71 -8.22
C CYS A 51 2.17 3.19 -9.03
N PHE A 52 1.77 1.94 -8.78
CA PHE A 52 0.65 1.30 -9.45
C PHE A 52 -0.35 0.78 -8.43
N LEU A 53 -1.62 0.73 -8.83
CA LEU A 53 -2.68 -0.01 -8.15
C LEU A 53 -3.57 -0.71 -9.18
N HIS A 54 -4.21 -1.79 -8.77
CA HIS A 54 -5.35 -2.34 -9.50
C HIS A 54 -6.45 -1.27 -9.61
N GLN A 55 -7.16 -1.20 -10.73
CA GLN A 55 -8.16 -0.16 -10.97
C GLN A 55 -9.20 -0.07 -9.84
N ALA A 56 -9.70 -1.22 -9.36
CA ALA A 56 -10.66 -1.24 -8.26
C ALA A 56 -10.12 -0.64 -6.95
N ALA A 57 -8.81 -0.73 -6.71
CA ALA A 57 -8.16 -0.12 -5.57
C ALA A 57 -7.94 1.39 -5.80
N ALA A 58 -7.54 1.79 -7.02
CA ALA A 58 -7.37 3.19 -7.40
C ALA A 58 -8.68 3.98 -7.26
N GLU A 59 -9.82 3.45 -7.72
CA GLU A 59 -11.14 4.07 -7.56
C GLU A 59 -11.52 4.30 -6.09
N LYS A 60 -11.16 3.35 -5.20
CA LYS A 60 -11.39 3.53 -3.75
C LYS A 60 -10.41 4.51 -3.13
N LEU A 61 -9.18 4.59 -3.63
CA LEU A 61 -8.21 5.58 -3.17
C LEU A 61 -8.63 7.00 -3.55
N GLU A 62 -9.12 7.20 -4.77
CA GLU A 62 -9.69 8.48 -5.20
C GLU A 62 -10.84 8.92 -4.28
N ARG A 63 -11.75 7.99 -3.98
CA ARG A 63 -12.84 8.27 -3.03
C ARG A 63 -12.34 8.65 -1.63
N ALA A 64 -11.29 7.96 -1.14
CA ALA A 64 -10.67 8.28 0.14
C ALA A 64 -10.01 9.67 0.11
N ALA A 65 -9.32 10.01 -0.99
CA ALA A 65 -8.69 11.31 -1.19
C ALA A 65 -9.73 12.45 -1.21
N GLU A 66 -10.86 12.27 -1.89
CA GLU A 66 -11.97 13.23 -1.83
C GLU A 66 -12.52 13.45 -0.41
N LEU A 67 -12.63 12.37 0.38
CA LEU A 67 -13.06 12.46 1.78
C LEU A 67 -12.02 13.21 2.61
N ALA A 68 -10.74 12.91 2.46
CA ALA A 68 -9.64 13.59 3.15
C ALA A 68 -9.61 15.09 2.82
N ALA A 69 -9.72 15.45 1.53
CA ALA A 69 -9.68 16.82 1.03
C ALA A 69 -10.79 17.69 1.63
N ARG A 70 -12.00 17.16 1.83
CA ARG A 70 -13.12 17.88 2.50
C ARG A 70 -12.80 18.31 3.91
N HIS A 71 -11.84 17.62 4.57
CA HIS A 71 -11.38 17.92 5.92
C HIS A 71 -10.02 18.61 5.96
N GLY A 72 -9.49 19.03 4.79
CA GLY A 72 -8.23 19.76 4.69
C GLY A 72 -6.98 18.87 4.78
N PHE A 73 -7.12 17.57 4.46
CA PHE A 73 -6.02 16.62 4.43
C PHE A 73 -5.82 16.05 3.03
N HIS A 74 -4.61 15.56 2.75
CA HIS A 74 -4.30 14.77 1.58
C HIS A 74 -3.37 13.61 1.97
N PHE A 75 -3.12 12.69 1.05
CA PHE A 75 -2.34 11.47 1.35
C PHE A 75 -0.89 11.58 0.92
N LEU A 76 -0.01 10.92 1.67
CA LEU A 76 1.33 10.54 1.26
C LEU A 76 1.40 9.02 1.19
N ILE A 77 1.70 8.47 0.01
CA ILE A 77 1.82 7.03 -0.22
C ILE A 77 3.26 6.58 -0.02
N PHE A 78 3.46 5.62 0.86
CA PHE A 78 4.73 4.97 1.14
C PHE A 78 4.96 3.72 0.29
N ASP A 79 3.90 2.96 -0.03
CA ASP A 79 3.93 1.81 -0.92
C ASP A 79 2.55 1.50 -1.50
N ALA A 80 2.52 0.82 -2.66
CA ALA A 80 1.28 0.43 -3.33
C ALA A 80 1.46 -0.97 -3.96
N LEU A 81 1.41 -1.14 -5.29
CA LEU A 81 1.80 -2.39 -5.91
C LEU A 81 3.27 -2.68 -5.59
N ARG A 82 3.52 -3.83 -5.00
CA ARG A 82 4.84 -4.39 -4.73
C ARG A 82 4.97 -5.68 -5.52
N PRO A 83 5.73 -5.71 -6.62
CA PRO A 83 5.91 -6.93 -7.40
C PRO A 83 6.35 -8.11 -6.54
N SER A 84 6.01 -9.32 -6.95
CA SER A 84 6.34 -10.54 -6.18
C SER A 84 7.83 -10.66 -5.89
N GLU A 85 8.68 -10.21 -6.80
CA GLU A 85 10.14 -10.20 -6.65
C GLU A 85 10.59 -9.27 -5.52
N ALA A 86 9.96 -8.09 -5.41
CA ALA A 86 10.22 -7.16 -4.30
C ALA A 86 9.77 -7.74 -2.96
N GLN A 87 8.60 -8.39 -2.91
CA GLN A 87 8.12 -9.07 -1.70
C GLN A 87 9.12 -10.15 -1.24
N TRP A 88 9.70 -10.91 -2.17
CA TRP A 88 10.75 -11.87 -1.85
C TRP A 88 12.04 -11.20 -1.34
N ALA A 89 12.43 -10.06 -1.90
CA ALA A 89 13.60 -9.32 -1.44
C ALA A 89 13.43 -8.86 0.01
N LEU A 90 12.26 -8.29 0.36
CA LEU A 90 11.95 -7.85 1.72
C LEU A 90 11.92 -9.03 2.70
N TRP A 91 11.24 -10.13 2.33
CA TRP A 91 11.15 -11.34 3.16
C TRP A 91 12.51 -11.98 3.42
N ASN A 92 13.37 -12.07 2.42
CA ASN A 92 14.71 -12.62 2.57
C ASN A 92 15.61 -11.78 3.47
N HIS A 93 15.33 -10.47 3.56
CA HIS A 93 16.03 -9.56 4.48
C HIS A 93 15.52 -9.72 5.91
N THR A 94 14.20 -9.70 6.11
CA THR A 94 13.56 -9.74 7.44
C THR A 94 12.29 -10.61 7.37
N PRO A 95 12.38 -11.94 7.62
CA PRO A 95 11.24 -12.84 7.54
C PRO A 95 10.37 -12.77 8.82
N ASP A 96 9.69 -11.64 9.02
CA ASP A 96 8.80 -11.40 10.15
C ASP A 96 7.33 -11.48 9.71
N PRO A 97 6.60 -12.56 10.04
CA PRO A 97 5.23 -12.76 9.58
C PRO A 97 4.21 -11.82 10.24
N ASP A 98 4.58 -11.07 11.27
CA ASP A 98 3.72 -10.08 11.90
C ASP A 98 3.68 -8.77 11.11
N PHE A 99 4.74 -8.48 10.32
CA PHE A 99 4.87 -7.24 9.55
C PHE A 99 5.08 -7.47 8.05
N LEU A 100 5.45 -8.68 7.63
CA LEU A 100 5.63 -9.00 6.22
C LEU A 100 4.81 -10.23 5.85
N ALA A 101 3.98 -10.11 4.81
CA ALA A 101 3.30 -11.26 4.25
C ALA A 101 4.30 -12.27 3.69
N ASP A 102 4.15 -13.55 4.05
CA ASP A 102 4.92 -14.65 3.49
C ASP A 102 4.70 -14.71 1.96
N PRO A 103 5.74 -14.50 1.14
CA PRO A 103 5.59 -14.45 -0.32
C PRO A 103 5.07 -15.76 -0.92
N ARG A 104 5.20 -16.89 -0.22
CA ARG A 104 4.61 -18.17 -0.63
C ARG A 104 3.07 -18.16 -0.58
N LYS A 105 2.49 -17.32 0.30
CA LYS A 105 1.05 -17.11 0.44
C LYS A 105 0.56 -15.94 -0.42
N GLY A 106 1.49 -15.05 -0.81
CA GLY A 106 1.23 -13.83 -1.53
C GLY A 106 0.76 -12.66 -0.64
N SER A 107 1.22 -11.46 -0.98
CA SER A 107 0.86 -10.21 -0.31
C SER A 107 -0.31 -9.53 -1.03
N PRO A 108 -1.20 -8.81 -0.33
CA PRO A 108 -2.15 -7.89 -0.97
C PRO A 108 -1.46 -6.81 -1.82
N HIS A 109 -0.27 -6.34 -1.42
CA HIS A 109 0.56 -5.45 -2.24
C HIS A 109 0.98 -6.10 -3.56
N SER A 110 1.39 -7.37 -3.53
CA SER A 110 1.79 -8.08 -4.76
C SER A 110 0.60 -8.41 -5.68
N ARG A 111 -0.61 -8.06 -5.27
CA ARG A 111 -1.84 -8.15 -6.06
C ARG A 111 -2.34 -6.77 -6.52
N GLY A 112 -1.63 -5.69 -6.16
CA GLY A 112 -1.99 -4.32 -6.48
C GLY A 112 -3.25 -3.82 -5.77
N VAL A 113 -3.64 -4.44 -4.66
CA VAL A 113 -4.88 -4.14 -3.92
C VAL A 113 -4.64 -3.72 -2.48
N ALA A 114 -3.42 -3.29 -2.16
CA ALA A 114 -3.07 -2.68 -0.89
C ALA A 114 -2.29 -1.40 -1.10
N VAL A 115 -2.35 -0.53 -0.10
CA VAL A 115 -1.63 0.74 -0.04
C VAL A 115 -1.18 0.99 1.39
N ASP A 116 0.07 1.47 1.53
CA ASP A 116 0.61 2.00 2.77
C ASP A 116 0.69 3.51 2.66
N LEU A 117 0.07 4.24 3.59
CA LEU A 117 -0.06 5.70 3.48
C LEU A 117 -0.21 6.40 4.84
N THR A 118 -0.07 7.72 4.81
CA THR A 118 -0.39 8.62 5.91
C THR A 118 -1.19 9.83 5.43
N LEU A 119 -1.63 10.66 6.40
CA LEU A 119 -2.25 11.96 6.13
C LEU A 119 -1.22 13.08 6.23
N LEU A 120 -1.28 13.99 5.27
CA LEU A 120 -0.65 15.29 5.31
C LEU A 120 -1.70 16.36 5.62
N ASP A 121 -1.32 17.38 6.38
CA ASP A 121 -2.16 18.55 6.60
C ASP A 121 -2.13 19.52 5.39
N LYS A 122 -2.87 20.64 5.49
CA LYS A 122 -2.93 21.67 4.46
C LYS A 122 -1.57 22.31 4.10
N ASP A 123 -0.57 22.18 4.97
CA ASP A 123 0.77 22.72 4.78
C ASP A 123 1.75 21.64 4.26
N GLY A 124 1.26 20.43 3.97
CA GLY A 124 2.04 19.29 3.50
C GLY A 124 2.83 18.59 4.61
N ILE A 125 2.47 18.81 5.86
CA ILE A 125 3.16 18.20 7.02
C ILE A 125 2.44 16.91 7.41
N ALA A 126 3.19 15.81 7.50
CA ALA A 126 2.64 14.53 7.92
C ALA A 126 2.14 14.58 9.37
N LEU A 127 0.92 14.06 9.59
CA LEU A 127 0.38 13.94 10.93
C LEU A 127 1.21 12.94 11.76
N ASP A 128 1.42 13.27 13.03
CA ASP A 128 2.06 12.35 13.97
C ASP A 128 1.18 11.11 14.15
N MET A 129 1.68 9.95 13.77
CA MET A 129 1.02 8.65 13.92
C MET A 129 1.60 7.83 15.10
N GLY A 130 2.49 8.42 15.90
CA GLY A 130 3.09 7.78 17.09
C GLY A 130 4.24 6.82 16.80
N THR A 131 4.36 6.32 15.57
CA THR A 131 5.52 5.56 15.07
C THR A 131 5.78 5.94 13.62
N ALA A 132 7.01 5.74 13.17
CA ALA A 132 7.33 5.83 11.75
C ALA A 132 6.64 4.71 10.95
N PHE A 133 6.55 4.88 9.64
CA PHE A 133 6.24 3.81 8.69
C PHE A 133 7.27 2.67 8.86
N ASP A 134 6.85 1.43 8.68
CA ASP A 134 7.70 0.22 8.85
C ASP A 134 8.36 0.08 10.23
N ALA A 135 7.88 0.74 11.26
CA ALA A 135 8.32 0.48 12.62
C ALA A 135 7.76 -0.87 13.10
N PHE A 136 8.59 -1.91 13.07
CA PHE A 136 8.23 -3.27 13.49
C PHE A 136 8.17 -3.36 15.02
N THR A 137 7.09 -2.82 15.59
CA THR A 137 6.84 -2.74 17.01
C THR A 137 5.34 -2.81 17.32
N PRO A 138 4.93 -3.35 18.48
CA PRO A 138 3.52 -3.34 18.89
C PRO A 138 2.88 -1.94 18.91
N ARG A 139 3.67 -0.88 19.10
CA ARG A 139 3.18 0.51 19.01
C ARG A 139 2.62 0.88 17.65
N SER A 140 2.92 0.12 16.60
CA SER A 140 2.35 0.30 15.26
C SER A 140 0.95 -0.29 15.12
N PHE A 141 0.48 -1.08 16.09
CA PHE A 141 -0.84 -1.70 16.05
C PHE A 141 -1.95 -0.66 16.23
N HIS A 142 -3.06 -0.86 15.52
CA HIS A 142 -4.27 -0.09 15.78
C HIS A 142 -4.74 -0.30 17.23
N GLY A 143 -5.17 0.79 17.88
CA GLY A 143 -5.63 0.75 19.26
C GLY A 143 -4.54 0.68 20.33
N ASP A 144 -3.26 0.74 19.96
CA ASP A 144 -2.17 0.85 20.94
C ASP A 144 -2.31 2.13 21.78
N GLY A 145 -2.21 1.98 23.11
CA GLY A 145 -2.36 3.07 24.08
C GLY A 145 -1.05 3.73 24.52
N ASP A 146 0.10 3.19 24.10
CA ASP A 146 1.45 3.70 24.48
C ASP A 146 1.97 4.79 23.54
N ILE A 147 1.09 5.35 22.71
CA ILE A 147 1.34 6.51 21.87
C ILE A 147 0.53 7.72 22.35
N SER A 148 0.89 8.91 21.89
CA SER A 148 0.17 10.14 22.31
C SER A 148 -1.32 10.09 21.95
N ILE A 149 -2.16 10.76 22.72
CA ILE A 149 -3.60 10.88 22.40
C ILE A 149 -3.81 11.53 21.04
N ALA A 150 -2.96 12.49 20.66
CA ALA A 150 -3.01 13.10 19.33
C ALA A 150 -2.74 12.07 18.22
N ALA A 151 -1.71 11.23 18.39
CA ALA A 151 -1.40 10.16 17.43
C ALA A 151 -2.54 9.12 17.34
N GLN A 152 -3.14 8.75 18.47
CA GLN A 152 -4.31 7.87 18.48
C GLN A 152 -5.47 8.49 17.70
N ALA A 153 -5.76 9.79 17.90
CA ALA A 153 -6.81 10.50 17.17
C ALA A 153 -6.51 10.57 15.66
N ASN A 154 -5.26 10.82 15.28
CA ASN A 154 -4.83 10.85 13.87
C ASN A 154 -5.00 9.49 13.18
N ARG A 155 -4.64 8.39 13.85
CA ARG A 155 -4.89 7.04 13.35
C ARG A 155 -6.38 6.72 13.18
N LEU A 156 -7.21 7.13 14.13
CA LEU A 156 -8.66 6.95 14.04
C LEU A 156 -9.27 7.76 12.89
N LEU A 157 -8.75 8.97 12.63
CA LEU A 157 -9.14 9.78 11.47
C LEU A 157 -8.80 9.07 10.16
N LEU A 158 -7.55 8.62 10.01
CA LEU A 158 -7.09 7.87 8.83
C LEU A 158 -7.92 6.61 8.62
N LEU A 159 -8.10 5.80 9.67
CA LEU A 159 -8.91 4.59 9.65
C LEU A 159 -10.36 4.88 9.24
N GLY A 160 -10.96 5.95 9.78
CA GLY A 160 -12.32 6.37 9.46
C GLY A 160 -12.48 6.76 7.99
N ILE A 161 -11.55 7.54 7.43
CA ILE A 161 -11.54 7.92 6.02
C ILE A 161 -11.43 6.68 5.12
N MET A 162 -10.43 5.83 5.36
CA MET A 162 -10.16 4.66 4.55
C MET A 162 -11.32 3.64 4.61
N SER A 163 -11.81 3.34 5.80
CA SER A 163 -12.95 2.42 5.96
C SER A 163 -14.23 2.95 5.32
N THR A 164 -14.50 4.26 5.40
CA THR A 164 -15.65 4.90 4.73
C THR A 164 -15.53 4.82 3.21
N ALA A 165 -14.31 4.88 2.68
CA ALA A 165 -14.05 4.70 1.26
C ALA A 165 -14.13 3.24 0.79
N GLY A 166 -14.26 2.28 1.71
CA GLY A 166 -14.44 0.85 1.44
C GLY A 166 -13.15 0.05 1.43
N TRP A 167 -12.15 0.50 2.18
CA TRP A 167 -10.94 -0.25 2.47
C TRP A 167 -11.08 -1.08 3.76
N ASP A 168 -10.48 -2.25 3.76
CA ASP A 168 -10.15 -3.03 4.95
C ASP A 168 -8.78 -2.63 5.48
N PHE A 169 -8.43 -3.02 6.70
CA PHE A 169 -7.18 -2.64 7.35
C PHE A 169 -6.51 -3.85 8.01
N TYR A 170 -5.19 -3.76 8.20
CA TYR A 170 -4.45 -4.74 9.00
C TYR A 170 -4.24 -4.24 10.42
N SER A 171 -4.67 -5.01 11.41
CA SER A 171 -4.71 -4.56 12.81
C SER A 171 -3.33 -4.27 13.42
N LYS A 172 -2.24 -4.81 12.85
CA LYS A 172 -0.87 -4.63 13.36
C LYS A 172 -0.09 -3.49 12.71
N GLU A 173 -0.68 -2.80 11.71
CA GLU A 173 -0.03 -1.73 10.96
C GLU A 173 -0.99 -0.57 10.73
N TRP A 174 -0.74 0.58 11.34
CA TRP A 174 -1.62 1.75 11.21
C TRP A 174 -1.66 2.33 9.79
N TRP A 175 -0.63 2.09 9.00
CA TRP A 175 -0.48 2.60 7.63
C TRP A 175 -1.12 1.73 6.56
N HIS A 176 -1.36 0.40 6.85
CA HIS A 176 -1.74 -0.59 5.84
C HIS A 176 -3.24 -0.71 5.65
N TYR A 177 -3.67 -0.51 4.40
CA TYR A 177 -5.04 -0.70 3.95
C TYR A 177 -5.09 -1.56 2.69
N GLN A 178 -6.10 -2.43 2.58
CA GLN A 178 -6.25 -3.37 1.48
C GLN A 178 -7.70 -3.50 1.07
N LEU A 179 -7.97 -4.02 -0.13
CA LEU A 179 -9.34 -4.39 -0.49
C LEU A 179 -9.78 -5.60 0.31
N PHE A 180 -11.10 -5.71 0.53
CA PHE A 180 -11.69 -6.93 1.04
C PHE A 180 -11.44 -8.07 0.04
N ASP A 181 -11.21 -9.28 0.56
CA ASP A 181 -10.92 -10.47 -0.23
C ASP A 181 -9.76 -10.30 -1.25
N PRO A 182 -8.56 -9.90 -0.78
CA PRO A 182 -7.43 -9.63 -1.68
C PRO A 182 -7.00 -10.85 -2.49
N ARG A 183 -7.32 -12.07 -2.04
CA ARG A 183 -6.98 -13.32 -2.74
C ARG A 183 -7.77 -13.52 -4.02
N SER A 184 -8.86 -12.78 -4.24
CA SER A 184 -9.59 -12.78 -5.49
C SER A 184 -8.83 -12.13 -6.65
N TYR A 185 -7.70 -11.48 -6.37
CA TYR A 185 -6.81 -10.85 -7.34
C TYR A 185 -5.52 -11.66 -7.51
N PRO A 186 -4.96 -11.80 -8.74
CA PRO A 186 -3.73 -12.55 -8.96
C PRO A 186 -2.50 -11.81 -8.43
N LEU A 187 -1.45 -12.57 -8.17
CA LEU A 187 -0.13 -12.03 -7.93
C LEU A 187 0.43 -11.44 -9.22
N VAL A 188 1.18 -10.36 -9.11
CA VAL A 188 1.82 -9.65 -10.21
C VAL A 188 3.34 -9.79 -10.08
N SER A 189 3.97 -10.25 -11.16
CA SER A 189 5.42 -10.23 -11.32
C SER A 189 5.87 -8.90 -11.92
N ASP A 190 7.07 -8.46 -11.59
CA ASP A 190 7.70 -7.27 -12.19
C ASP A 190 7.73 -7.32 -13.73
N GLN A 191 7.95 -8.52 -14.30
CA GLN A 191 7.97 -8.73 -15.74
C GLN A 191 6.62 -8.53 -16.43
N GLU A 192 5.54 -8.48 -15.68
CA GLU A 192 4.17 -8.28 -16.20
C GLU A 192 3.77 -6.81 -16.21
N LEU A 193 4.57 -5.95 -15.58
CA LEU A 193 4.34 -4.52 -15.55
C LEU A 193 4.75 -3.87 -16.88
N ALA A 194 3.95 -2.93 -17.39
CA ALA A 194 4.30 -2.13 -18.55
C ALA A 194 5.56 -1.28 -18.32
N LYS A 195 5.83 -0.96 -17.07
CA LYS A 195 7.04 -0.26 -16.59
C LYS A 195 7.58 -1.05 -15.40
N PRO A 196 8.57 -1.92 -15.60
CA PRO A 196 9.19 -2.69 -14.54
C PRO A 196 9.79 -1.81 -13.43
N MET A 197 9.67 -2.28 -12.19
CA MET A 197 10.16 -1.56 -11.00
C MET A 197 11.50 -2.13 -10.50
N MET A 198 11.81 -3.40 -10.81
CA MET A 198 12.98 -4.11 -10.31
C MET A 198 14.15 -4.15 -11.30
N THR A 199 13.92 -3.79 -12.56
CA THR A 199 14.94 -3.90 -13.64
C THR A 199 15.20 -2.57 -14.32
#